data_9ca9d9dc2d2ff175310d60d756fd0bf9
#
_entry.id   9ca9d9dc2d2ff175310d60d756fd0bf9
#
_cell.length_a   1.000
_cell.length_b   1.000
_cell.length_c   1.000
_cell.angle_alpha   90.00
_cell.angle_beta   90.00
_cell.angle_gamma   90.00
#
_symmetry.space_group_name_H-M   'P 1'
#
loop_
_entity.id
_entity.type
_entity.pdbx_description
1 polymer ?
#
loop_
_entity_poly.entity_id
_entity_poly.type
_entity_poly.pdbx_seq_one_letter_code
_entity_poly.pdbx_strand_id
1 'polypeptide(L)'
;MIVLRKTLAVLAAVFLALAAAGVGAQAPGLPQLNRDYVRLDPPRPVASGDRIEVIEFFYYGCPVCYELEPTLARWLFNGPASVTLRRVPALATDNWDNFAKLFYTLEATGHLARLHWPVYDNFHFDGIKLNEEAVMVNWVSHNGVDKEKFISAYHSPEIQAKLAAARDMTRNYEIKGVPSIVIDGKFVTSARMAGGTRELMQLVDRLVELARKERAK
;
A
#
# COMPACT_ATOMS: atom_id res chain seq x y z
N MET A 1 -52.08 -21.54 40.03
CA MET A 1 -51.95 -20.99 38.65
C MET A 1 -51.41 -19.56 38.57
N ILE A 2 -51.62 -18.69 39.53
CA ILE A 2 -51.20 -17.26 39.51
C ILE A 2 -49.69 -17.09 39.73
N VAL A 3 -49.09 -17.93 40.56
CA VAL A 3 -47.61 -17.85 40.86
C VAL A 3 -46.74 -18.25 39.65
N LEU A 4 -47.18 -19.27 38.89
CA LEU A 4 -46.45 -19.75 37.70
C LEU A 4 -46.43 -18.73 36.54
N ARG A 5 -47.50 -17.91 36.40
CA ARG A 5 -47.56 -16.83 35.39
C ARG A 5 -46.63 -15.65 35.71
N LYS A 6 -46.40 -15.32 37.00
CA LYS A 6 -45.51 -14.24 37.42
C LYS A 6 -44.03 -14.60 37.21
N THR A 7 -43.65 -15.86 37.44
CA THR A 7 -42.25 -16.33 37.21
C THR A 7 -41.91 -16.40 35.73
N LEU A 8 -42.83 -16.78 34.85
CA LEU A 8 -42.58 -16.76 33.39
C LEU A 8 -42.41 -15.34 32.83
N ALA A 9 -43.17 -14.36 33.35
CA ALA A 9 -43.08 -12.97 32.90
C ALA A 9 -41.74 -12.32 33.31
N VAL A 10 -41.18 -12.65 34.48
CA VAL A 10 -39.88 -12.14 34.93
C VAL A 10 -38.71 -12.75 34.13
N LEU A 11 -38.78 -14.05 33.82
CA LEU A 11 -37.76 -14.71 32.98
C LEU A 11 -37.75 -14.17 31.54
N ALA A 12 -38.92 -13.87 30.96
CA ALA A 12 -39.00 -13.26 29.62
C ALA A 12 -38.44 -11.84 29.59
N ALA A 13 -38.62 -11.04 30.65
CA ALA A 13 -38.07 -9.68 30.75
C ALA A 13 -36.56 -9.68 30.92
N VAL A 14 -35.97 -10.65 31.61
CA VAL A 14 -34.52 -10.79 31.78
C VAL A 14 -33.85 -11.23 30.47
N PHE A 15 -34.49 -12.13 29.68
CA PHE A 15 -34.00 -12.55 28.39
C PHE A 15 -34.05 -11.43 27.33
N LEU A 16 -35.04 -10.54 27.37
CA LEU A 16 -35.13 -9.40 26.47
C LEU A 16 -34.09 -8.30 26.79
N ALA A 17 -33.71 -8.17 28.06
CA ALA A 17 -32.70 -7.19 28.46
C ALA A 17 -31.27 -7.61 28.08
N LEU A 18 -30.94 -8.91 27.96
CA LEU A 18 -29.64 -9.40 27.52
C LEU A 18 -29.43 -9.35 26.00
N ALA A 19 -30.49 -9.30 25.20
CA ALA A 19 -30.41 -9.21 23.75
C ALA A 19 -30.11 -7.79 23.24
N ALA A 20 -30.16 -6.78 24.09
CA ALA A 20 -29.88 -5.38 23.76
C ALA A 20 -28.39 -4.94 23.99
N ALA A 21 -27.51 -5.85 24.41
CA ALA A 21 -26.08 -5.61 24.34
C ALA A 21 -25.62 -5.71 22.88
N GLY A 22 -26.07 -4.78 22.04
CA GLY A 22 -25.57 -4.57 20.71
C GLY A 22 -24.07 -4.38 20.83
N VAL A 23 -23.29 -5.26 20.20
CA VAL A 23 -21.88 -5.02 19.91
C VAL A 23 -21.83 -3.76 19.03
N GLY A 24 -21.82 -2.61 19.67
CA GLY A 24 -21.56 -1.34 19.01
C GLY A 24 -20.16 -1.44 18.43
N ALA A 25 -20.08 -1.65 17.12
CA ALA A 25 -18.81 -1.45 16.41
C ALA A 25 -18.36 -0.02 16.74
N GLN A 26 -17.40 0.12 17.64
CA GLN A 26 -16.82 1.41 17.96
C GLN A 26 -16.30 2.00 16.64
N ALA A 27 -16.80 3.18 16.30
CA ALA A 27 -16.24 3.94 15.18
C ALA A 27 -14.73 4.01 15.36
N PRO A 28 -13.93 3.70 14.33
CA PRO A 28 -12.49 3.75 14.43
C PRO A 28 -12.07 5.12 14.96
N GLY A 29 -11.34 5.15 16.07
CA GLY A 29 -10.84 6.40 16.66
C GLY A 29 -9.98 7.20 15.68
N LEU A 30 -9.74 8.48 15.97
CA LEU A 30 -8.83 9.30 15.17
C LEU A 30 -7.43 8.66 15.15
N PRO A 31 -6.70 8.75 14.01
CA PRO A 31 -5.32 8.25 13.93
C PRO A 31 -4.45 8.92 14.99
N GLN A 32 -3.61 8.13 15.67
CA GLN A 32 -2.73 8.61 16.73
C GLN A 32 -1.30 8.74 16.22
N LEU A 33 -0.73 9.93 16.40
CA LEU A 33 0.67 10.21 16.10
C LEU A 33 1.60 9.27 16.90
N ASN A 34 2.66 8.79 16.27
CA ASN A 34 3.67 7.86 16.80
C ASN A 34 3.17 6.45 17.14
N ARG A 35 1.86 6.18 16.99
CA ARG A 35 1.29 4.85 17.07
C ARG A 35 0.87 4.35 15.68
N ASP A 36 -0.05 5.07 15.05
CA ASP A 36 -0.66 4.68 13.78
C ASP A 36 0.06 5.31 12.58
N TYR A 37 0.72 6.42 12.79
CA TYR A 37 1.53 7.11 11.78
C TYR A 37 2.62 7.96 12.42
N VAL A 38 3.63 8.33 11.64
CA VAL A 38 4.61 9.37 11.98
C VAL A 38 4.43 10.57 11.05
N ARG A 39 4.80 11.75 11.52
CA ARG A 39 4.76 12.98 10.75
C ARG A 39 6.17 13.33 10.27
N LEU A 40 6.29 13.61 8.98
CA LEU A 40 7.52 14.14 8.40
C LEU A 40 7.64 15.64 8.73
N ASP A 41 8.77 16.05 9.24
CA ASP A 41 9.11 17.43 9.52
C ASP A 41 10.50 17.76 8.96
N PRO A 42 10.61 18.71 8.03
CA PRO A 42 9.51 19.37 7.29
C PRO A 42 8.76 18.40 6.36
N PRO A 43 7.50 18.73 5.97
CA PRO A 43 6.77 17.97 4.96
C PRO A 43 7.54 17.91 3.64
N ARG A 44 7.40 16.79 2.91
CA ARG A 44 8.05 16.62 1.60
C ARG A 44 7.19 17.20 0.48
N PRO A 45 7.79 17.72 -0.59
CA PRO A 45 7.05 18.23 -1.73
C PRO A 45 6.16 17.16 -2.36
N VAL A 46 4.97 17.57 -2.82
CA VAL A 46 4.02 16.75 -3.55
C VAL A 46 3.93 17.18 -5.02
N ALA A 47 3.73 16.23 -5.93
CA ALA A 47 3.64 16.48 -7.36
C ALA A 47 2.20 16.42 -7.89
N SER A 48 1.21 16.21 -7.02
CA SER A 48 -0.19 15.91 -7.39
C SER A 48 -1.09 17.16 -7.54
N GLY A 49 -0.55 18.37 -7.40
CA GLY A 49 -1.34 19.61 -7.43
C GLY A 49 -2.40 19.62 -6.33
N ASP A 50 -3.67 19.85 -6.71
CA ASP A 50 -4.78 19.91 -5.75
C ASP A 50 -5.21 18.55 -5.19
N ARG A 51 -4.77 17.44 -5.81
CA ARG A 51 -5.08 16.09 -5.33
C ARG A 51 -4.15 15.70 -4.18
N ILE A 52 -4.65 14.90 -3.25
CA ILE A 52 -3.81 14.31 -2.20
C ILE A 52 -2.93 13.23 -2.82
N GLU A 53 -1.62 13.39 -2.71
CA GLU A 53 -0.67 12.38 -3.14
C GLU A 53 -0.58 11.27 -2.10
N VAL A 54 -0.75 10.02 -2.57
CA VAL A 54 -0.47 8.81 -1.80
C VAL A 54 0.68 8.11 -2.48
N ILE A 55 1.79 7.89 -1.76
CA ILE A 55 2.96 7.18 -2.26
C ILE A 55 3.05 5.84 -1.55
N GLU A 56 3.06 4.76 -2.32
CA GLU A 56 3.42 3.44 -1.82
C GLU A 56 4.91 3.20 -2.01
N PHE A 57 5.64 2.98 -0.92
CA PHE A 57 6.97 2.41 -0.95
C PHE A 57 6.86 0.89 -0.81
N PHE A 58 7.33 0.17 -1.80
CA PHE A 58 7.15 -1.28 -1.91
C PHE A 58 8.43 -2.01 -2.36
N TYR A 59 8.40 -3.33 -2.27
CA TYR A 59 9.41 -4.22 -2.83
C TYR A 59 8.73 -5.48 -3.37
N TYR A 60 9.00 -5.85 -4.62
CA TYR A 60 8.38 -7.04 -5.22
C TYR A 60 8.66 -8.33 -4.45
N GLY A 61 9.81 -8.45 -3.82
CA GLY A 61 10.16 -9.62 -3.00
C GLY A 61 9.54 -9.63 -1.60
N CYS A 62 8.71 -8.63 -1.23
CA CYS A 62 8.09 -8.54 0.08
C CYS A 62 6.73 -9.25 0.11
N PRO A 63 6.54 -10.31 0.93
CA PRO A 63 5.26 -11.02 1.01
C PRO A 63 4.10 -10.12 1.47
N VAL A 64 4.35 -9.17 2.38
CA VAL A 64 3.30 -8.25 2.87
C VAL A 64 2.90 -7.24 1.80
N CYS A 65 3.83 -6.83 0.90
CA CYS A 65 3.49 -6.01 -0.27
C CYS A 65 2.62 -6.79 -1.26
N TYR A 66 2.97 -8.06 -1.52
CA TYR A 66 2.14 -8.97 -2.34
C TYR A 66 0.74 -9.12 -1.78
N GLU A 67 0.59 -9.33 -0.46
CA GLU A 67 -0.70 -9.42 0.22
C GLU A 67 -1.50 -8.11 0.14
N LEU A 68 -0.82 -6.95 0.20
CA LEU A 68 -1.46 -5.64 0.16
C LEU A 68 -2.04 -5.29 -1.23
N GLU A 69 -1.34 -5.67 -2.32
CA GLU A 69 -1.61 -5.18 -3.68
C GLU A 69 -3.07 -5.34 -4.14
N PRO A 70 -3.76 -6.50 -3.96
CA PRO A 70 -5.17 -6.63 -4.34
C PRO A 70 -6.09 -5.66 -3.59
N THR A 71 -5.77 -5.35 -2.34
CA THR A 71 -6.55 -4.42 -1.51
C THR A 71 -6.29 -2.98 -1.90
N LEU A 72 -5.03 -2.63 -2.18
CA LEU A 72 -4.62 -1.32 -2.67
C LEU A 72 -5.19 -1.03 -4.06
N ALA A 73 -5.15 -2.01 -4.98
CA ALA A 73 -5.74 -1.88 -6.31
C ALA A 73 -7.25 -1.65 -6.25
N ARG A 74 -7.96 -2.39 -5.39
CA ARG A 74 -9.40 -2.20 -5.17
C ARG A 74 -9.69 -0.84 -4.54
N TRP A 75 -8.90 -0.41 -3.59
CA TRP A 75 -9.01 0.91 -2.97
C TRP A 75 -8.84 2.03 -4.01
N LEU A 76 -7.83 1.91 -4.88
CA LEU A 76 -7.60 2.88 -5.95
C LEU A 76 -8.77 2.93 -6.94
N PHE A 77 -9.30 1.77 -7.34
CA PHE A 77 -10.42 1.67 -8.27
C PHE A 77 -11.70 2.32 -7.72
N ASN A 78 -11.99 2.12 -6.43
CA ASN A 78 -13.17 2.66 -5.75
C ASN A 78 -12.90 4.01 -5.05
N GLY A 79 -11.66 4.49 -5.10
CA GLY A 79 -11.20 5.64 -4.33
C GLY A 79 -11.69 6.99 -4.87
N PRO A 80 -11.55 8.03 -4.06
CA PRO A 80 -11.98 9.36 -4.46
C PRO A 80 -11.09 9.91 -5.58
N ALA A 81 -11.70 10.53 -6.60
CA ALA A 81 -11.00 11.19 -7.72
C ALA A 81 -9.96 12.25 -7.27
N SER A 82 -10.05 12.71 -6.03
CA SER A 82 -9.15 13.68 -5.42
C SER A 82 -7.86 13.07 -4.85
N VAL A 83 -7.59 11.78 -5.09
CA VAL A 83 -6.35 11.10 -4.68
C VAL A 83 -5.55 10.71 -5.91
N THR A 84 -4.23 10.73 -5.79
CA THR A 84 -3.29 10.20 -6.79
C THR A 84 -2.38 9.18 -6.10
N LEU A 85 -2.32 7.96 -6.64
CA LEU A 85 -1.37 6.95 -6.18
C LEU A 85 -0.10 7.01 -7.04
N ARG A 86 1.06 7.00 -6.40
CA ARG A 86 2.38 6.79 -6.99
C ARG A 86 3.08 5.65 -6.29
N ARG A 87 3.62 4.69 -7.05
CA ARG A 87 4.43 3.61 -6.52
C ARG A 87 5.90 3.93 -6.65
N VAL A 88 6.67 3.64 -5.61
CA VAL A 88 8.12 3.82 -5.56
C VAL A 88 8.75 2.54 -5.02
N PRO A 89 9.54 1.82 -5.82
CA PRO A 89 10.34 0.73 -5.28
C PRO A 89 11.28 1.24 -4.21
N ALA A 90 11.14 0.75 -2.98
CA ALA A 90 12.06 1.10 -1.90
C ALA A 90 13.43 0.47 -2.15
N LEU A 91 14.50 1.19 -1.86
CA LEU A 91 15.87 0.74 -2.05
C LEU A 91 16.64 0.84 -0.72
N ALA A 92 16.29 -0.06 0.21
CA ALA A 92 16.92 -0.14 1.52
C ALA A 92 18.29 -0.86 1.48
N THR A 93 18.48 -1.76 0.51
CA THR A 93 19.70 -2.56 0.30
C THR A 93 19.95 -2.77 -1.20
N ASP A 94 21.18 -3.05 -1.58
CA ASP A 94 21.57 -3.21 -3.00
C ASP A 94 20.96 -4.44 -3.68
N ASN A 95 20.60 -5.48 -2.91
CA ASN A 95 19.94 -6.66 -3.46
C ASN A 95 18.47 -6.42 -3.89
N TRP A 96 17.92 -5.24 -3.66
CA TRP A 96 16.58 -4.84 -4.13
C TRP A 96 16.60 -4.18 -5.51
N ASP A 97 17.78 -3.85 -6.03
CA ASP A 97 17.96 -3.09 -7.27
C ASP A 97 17.34 -3.77 -8.49
N ASN A 98 17.48 -5.11 -8.63
CA ASN A 98 16.95 -5.81 -9.80
C ASN A 98 15.43 -5.71 -9.93
N PHE A 99 14.70 -5.80 -8.83
CA PHE A 99 13.25 -5.61 -8.85
C PHE A 99 12.84 -4.15 -9.09
N ALA A 100 13.60 -3.19 -8.57
CA ALA A 100 13.35 -1.79 -8.85
C ALA A 100 13.64 -1.45 -10.33
N LYS A 101 14.71 -2.00 -10.90
CA LYS A 101 14.98 -1.92 -12.35
C LYS A 101 13.84 -2.52 -13.17
N LEU A 102 13.36 -3.71 -12.80
CA LEU A 102 12.20 -4.35 -13.45
C LEU A 102 11.00 -3.40 -13.47
N PHE A 103 10.63 -2.84 -12.32
CA PHE A 103 9.51 -1.92 -12.21
C PHE A 103 9.66 -0.72 -13.15
N TYR A 104 10.78 -0.02 -13.09
CA TYR A 104 11.01 1.16 -13.91
C TYR A 104 11.18 0.84 -15.39
N THR A 105 11.71 -0.34 -15.73
CA THR A 105 11.80 -0.79 -17.12
C THR A 105 10.41 -1.11 -17.70
N LEU A 106 9.56 -1.78 -16.93
CA LEU A 106 8.16 -2.03 -17.33
C LEU A 106 7.39 -0.72 -17.47
N GLU A 107 7.64 0.27 -16.62
CA GLU A 107 7.07 1.61 -16.73
C GLU A 107 7.53 2.31 -18.01
N ALA A 108 8.84 2.38 -18.25
CA ALA A 108 9.45 3.03 -19.41
C ALA A 108 9.03 2.39 -20.75
N THR A 109 8.80 1.08 -20.75
CA THR A 109 8.36 0.33 -21.93
C THR A 109 6.84 0.23 -22.08
N GLY A 110 6.04 0.84 -21.17
CA GLY A 110 4.59 0.86 -21.22
C GLY A 110 3.89 -0.43 -20.80
N HIS A 111 4.57 -1.33 -20.13
CA HIS A 111 4.06 -2.65 -19.75
C HIS A 111 3.67 -2.77 -18.27
N LEU A 112 3.95 -1.75 -17.45
CA LEU A 112 3.78 -1.81 -16.00
C LEU A 112 2.33 -2.12 -15.60
N ALA A 113 1.35 -1.42 -16.18
CA ALA A 113 -0.06 -1.62 -15.85
C ALA A 113 -0.53 -3.07 -16.02
N ARG A 114 0.01 -3.77 -17.01
CA ARG A 114 -0.33 -5.17 -17.33
C ARG A 114 0.48 -6.17 -16.51
N LEU A 115 1.73 -5.86 -16.21
CA LEU A 115 2.68 -6.83 -15.64
C LEU A 115 3.00 -6.61 -14.16
N HIS A 116 2.54 -5.52 -13.53
CA HIS A 116 2.81 -5.25 -12.11
C HIS A 116 2.33 -6.39 -11.20
N TRP A 117 1.06 -6.78 -11.31
CA TRP A 117 0.54 -7.91 -10.54
C TRP A 117 1.20 -9.25 -10.92
N PRO A 118 1.33 -9.63 -12.21
CA PRO A 118 2.04 -10.84 -12.59
C PRO A 118 3.47 -10.97 -12.07
N VAL A 119 4.22 -9.87 -11.88
CA VAL A 119 5.55 -9.93 -11.26
C VAL A 119 5.44 -10.43 -9.81
N TYR A 120 4.52 -9.89 -9.03
CA TYR A 120 4.27 -10.37 -7.67
C TYR A 120 3.84 -11.84 -7.65
N ASP A 121 2.83 -12.16 -8.43
CA ASP A 121 2.19 -13.48 -8.43
C ASP A 121 3.17 -14.57 -8.85
N ASN A 122 3.89 -14.37 -9.97
CA ASN A 122 4.86 -15.34 -10.43
C ASN A 122 6.08 -15.48 -9.52
N PHE A 123 6.50 -14.42 -8.83
CA PHE A 123 7.59 -14.52 -7.87
C PHE A 123 7.16 -15.24 -6.60
N HIS A 124 6.01 -14.86 -6.00
CA HIS A 124 5.58 -15.39 -4.70
C HIS A 124 4.84 -16.73 -4.77
N PHE A 125 3.96 -16.87 -5.77
CA PHE A 125 3.12 -18.06 -5.92
C PHE A 125 3.80 -19.13 -6.79
N ASP A 126 4.31 -18.76 -7.98
CA ASP A 126 4.95 -19.71 -8.89
C ASP A 126 6.44 -19.97 -8.57
N GLY A 127 7.04 -19.17 -7.69
CA GLY A 127 8.45 -19.30 -7.28
C GLY A 127 9.46 -18.96 -8.37
N ILE A 128 9.06 -18.22 -9.41
CA ILE A 128 9.94 -17.79 -10.50
C ILE A 128 10.93 -16.74 -9.98
N LYS A 129 12.22 -16.96 -10.16
CA LYS A 129 13.31 -16.09 -9.64
C LYS A 129 13.46 -14.78 -10.43
N LEU A 130 12.39 -13.96 -10.46
CA LEU A 130 12.36 -12.69 -11.21
C LEU A 130 13.33 -11.62 -10.69
N ASN A 131 13.99 -11.86 -9.58
CA ASN A 131 15.13 -11.04 -9.10
C ASN A 131 16.46 -11.41 -9.80
N GLU A 132 16.50 -12.44 -10.62
CA GLU A 132 17.64 -12.84 -11.46
C GLU A 132 17.42 -12.31 -12.88
N GLU A 133 18.35 -11.49 -13.40
CA GLU A 133 18.17 -10.80 -14.69
C GLU A 133 17.87 -11.75 -15.85
N ALA A 134 18.60 -12.86 -15.97
CA ALA A 134 18.40 -13.81 -17.07
C ALA A 134 16.98 -14.44 -17.03
N VAL A 135 16.48 -14.76 -15.82
CA VAL A 135 15.12 -15.31 -15.63
C VAL A 135 14.08 -14.23 -15.95
N MET A 136 14.30 -13.03 -15.45
CA MET A 136 13.45 -11.85 -15.68
C MET A 136 13.30 -11.57 -17.18
N VAL A 137 14.41 -11.50 -17.91
CA VAL A 137 14.42 -11.21 -19.36
C VAL A 137 13.65 -12.28 -20.14
N ASN A 138 13.81 -13.55 -19.79
CA ASN A 138 13.04 -14.63 -20.41
C ASN A 138 11.53 -14.50 -20.08
N TRP A 139 11.22 -14.23 -18.83
CA TRP A 139 9.83 -14.09 -18.38
C TRP A 139 9.11 -12.91 -19.07
N VAL A 140 9.73 -11.73 -19.16
CA VAL A 140 9.10 -10.57 -19.85
C VAL A 140 8.90 -10.86 -21.33
N SER A 141 9.82 -11.56 -21.98
CA SER A 141 9.69 -11.96 -23.38
C SER A 141 8.50 -12.91 -23.59
N HIS A 142 8.32 -13.92 -22.72
CA HIS A 142 7.16 -14.82 -22.78
C HIS A 142 5.84 -14.08 -22.49
N ASN A 143 5.90 -12.95 -21.81
CA ASN A 143 4.76 -12.07 -21.56
C ASN A 143 4.59 -10.97 -22.62
N GLY A 144 5.16 -11.15 -23.82
CA GLY A 144 4.93 -10.28 -24.98
C GLY A 144 5.64 -8.93 -24.90
N VAL A 145 6.72 -8.83 -24.12
CA VAL A 145 7.60 -7.65 -24.11
C VAL A 145 8.76 -7.92 -25.08
N ASP A 146 9.06 -6.96 -25.95
CA ASP A 146 10.22 -7.02 -26.83
C ASP A 146 11.52 -7.12 -26.02
N LYS A 147 12.23 -8.23 -26.24
CA LYS A 147 13.42 -8.58 -25.43
C LYS A 147 14.55 -7.58 -25.56
N GLU A 148 14.86 -7.17 -26.79
CA GLU A 148 15.96 -6.24 -27.09
C GLU A 148 15.67 -4.85 -26.53
N LYS A 149 14.45 -4.36 -26.69
CA LYS A 149 14.00 -3.10 -26.11
C LYS A 149 14.02 -3.13 -24.58
N PHE A 150 13.59 -4.25 -23.98
CA PHE A 150 13.62 -4.42 -22.53
C PHE A 150 15.05 -4.35 -22.01
N ILE A 151 15.98 -5.13 -22.58
CA ILE A 151 17.39 -5.16 -22.16
C ILE A 151 18.04 -3.78 -22.33
N SER A 152 17.82 -3.13 -23.47
CA SER A 152 18.34 -1.79 -23.72
C SER A 152 17.82 -0.77 -22.69
N ALA A 153 16.53 -0.80 -22.36
CA ALA A 153 15.95 0.07 -21.33
C ALA A 153 16.50 -0.27 -19.93
N TYR A 154 16.54 -1.55 -19.57
CA TYR A 154 16.97 -2.04 -18.26
C TYR A 154 18.39 -1.57 -17.86
N HIS A 155 19.28 -1.46 -18.85
CA HIS A 155 20.66 -0.99 -18.66
C HIS A 155 20.84 0.51 -18.98
N SER A 156 19.76 1.22 -19.31
CA SER A 156 19.85 2.62 -19.72
C SER A 156 20.25 3.56 -18.57
N PRO A 157 20.91 4.69 -18.87
CA PRO A 157 21.18 5.73 -17.88
C PRO A 157 19.90 6.28 -17.23
N GLU A 158 18.78 6.29 -17.95
CA GLU A 158 17.49 6.72 -17.42
C GLU A 158 17.03 5.84 -16.25
N ILE A 159 17.10 4.51 -16.40
CA ILE A 159 16.74 3.60 -15.31
C ILE A 159 17.70 3.75 -14.14
N GLN A 160 19.01 3.95 -14.38
CA GLN A 160 19.95 4.23 -13.29
C GLN A 160 19.60 5.52 -12.53
N ALA A 161 19.21 6.58 -13.24
CA ALA A 161 18.75 7.82 -12.62
C ALA A 161 17.48 7.62 -11.79
N LYS A 162 16.51 6.82 -12.28
CA LYS A 162 15.29 6.46 -11.52
C LYS A 162 15.61 5.68 -10.24
N LEU A 163 16.57 4.76 -10.28
CA LEU A 163 17.04 4.04 -9.09
C LEU A 163 17.65 4.99 -8.06
N ALA A 164 18.54 5.90 -8.51
CA ALA A 164 19.15 6.88 -7.62
C ALA A 164 18.07 7.75 -6.96
N ALA A 165 17.10 8.25 -7.73
CA ALA A 165 15.96 9.02 -7.21
C ALA A 165 15.13 8.23 -6.22
N ALA A 166 14.84 6.96 -6.48
CA ALA A 166 14.08 6.09 -5.57
C ALA A 166 14.84 5.83 -4.26
N ARG A 167 16.17 5.65 -4.34
CA ARG A 167 17.04 5.51 -3.17
C ARG A 167 17.04 6.78 -2.32
N ASP A 168 17.11 7.95 -2.96
CA ASP A 168 17.02 9.24 -2.28
C ASP A 168 15.63 9.44 -1.65
N MET A 169 14.56 9.09 -2.35
CA MET A 169 13.21 9.13 -1.79
C MET A 169 13.08 8.20 -0.58
N THR A 170 13.56 6.95 -0.67
CA THR A 170 13.53 5.99 0.46
C THR A 170 14.16 6.59 1.72
N ARG A 171 15.30 7.28 1.57
CA ARG A 171 15.98 7.97 2.67
C ARG A 171 15.23 9.21 3.14
N ASN A 172 14.85 10.09 2.20
CA ASN A 172 14.25 11.38 2.52
C ASN A 172 12.86 11.25 3.16
N TYR A 173 12.12 10.21 2.84
CA TYR A 173 10.83 9.90 3.46
C TYR A 173 10.96 9.02 4.71
N GLU A 174 12.21 8.75 5.14
CA GLU A 174 12.53 7.99 6.36
C GLU A 174 11.88 6.59 6.38
N ILE A 175 11.81 5.94 5.22
CA ILE A 175 11.17 4.64 5.09
C ILE A 175 11.98 3.57 5.82
N LYS A 176 11.38 2.96 6.84
CA LYS A 176 12.01 1.94 7.71
C LYS A 176 11.67 0.50 7.32
N GLY A 177 10.78 0.32 6.36
CA GLY A 177 10.35 -1.00 5.87
C GLY A 177 9.23 -0.87 4.86
N VAL A 178 8.83 -1.99 4.28
CA VAL A 178 7.79 -2.05 3.25
C VAL A 178 6.71 -3.08 3.61
N PRO A 179 5.44 -2.88 3.21
CA PRO A 179 4.94 -1.68 2.55
C PRO A 179 4.86 -0.49 3.52
N SER A 180 5.23 0.70 3.03
CA SER A 180 4.98 1.98 3.71
C SER A 180 4.19 2.88 2.80
N ILE A 181 3.20 3.58 3.36
CA ILE A 181 2.37 4.54 2.63
C ILE A 181 2.67 5.94 3.17
N VAL A 182 2.92 6.86 2.26
CA VAL A 182 3.08 8.28 2.58
C VAL A 182 1.90 9.05 2.03
N ILE A 183 1.29 9.88 2.85
CA ILE A 183 0.14 10.70 2.48
C ILE A 183 0.55 12.17 2.50
N ASP A 184 0.38 12.84 1.36
CA ASP A 184 0.56 14.28 1.17
C ASP A 184 1.95 14.80 1.57
N GLY A 185 2.98 13.96 1.43
CA GLY A 185 4.33 14.29 1.88
C GLY A 185 4.46 14.52 3.39
N LYS A 186 3.42 14.26 4.18
CA LYS A 186 3.31 14.61 5.61
C LYS A 186 3.27 13.41 6.53
N PHE A 187 2.45 12.40 6.20
CA PHE A 187 2.16 11.28 7.09
C PHE A 187 2.74 10.00 6.53
N VAL A 188 3.51 9.28 7.32
CA VAL A 188 4.04 7.96 6.98
C VAL A 188 3.38 6.92 7.86
N THR A 189 2.83 5.87 7.25
CA THR A 189 2.27 4.71 7.94
C THR A 189 2.70 3.42 7.27
N SER A 190 2.41 2.28 7.88
CA SER A 190 2.77 0.96 7.37
C SER A 190 1.78 -0.10 7.84
N ALA A 191 1.77 -1.28 7.20
CA ALA A 191 0.97 -2.42 7.64
C ALA A 191 1.23 -2.78 9.11
N ARG A 192 2.48 -2.69 9.56
CA ARG A 192 2.85 -2.94 10.97
C ARG A 192 2.22 -1.93 11.93
N MET A 193 2.21 -0.64 11.57
CA MET A 193 1.62 0.43 12.40
C MET A 193 0.09 0.33 12.43
N ALA A 194 -0.50 -0.06 11.34
CA ALA A 194 -1.95 -0.23 11.21
C ALA A 194 -2.49 -1.51 11.87
N GLY A 195 -1.63 -2.52 12.09
CA GLY A 195 -2.03 -3.83 12.61
C GLY A 195 -2.42 -4.85 11.54
N GLY A 196 -2.21 -4.54 10.25
CA GLY A 196 -2.48 -5.43 9.12
C GLY A 196 -2.66 -4.68 7.81
N THR A 197 -2.75 -5.44 6.71
CA THR A 197 -2.91 -4.87 5.35
C THR A 197 -4.30 -4.29 5.13
N ARG A 198 -5.34 -4.88 5.71
CA ARG A 198 -6.72 -4.38 5.65
C ARG A 198 -6.86 -3.09 6.46
N GLU A 199 -6.36 -3.09 7.67
CA GLU A 199 -6.37 -1.98 8.61
C GLU A 199 -5.56 -0.79 8.05
N LEU A 200 -4.48 -1.09 7.30
CA LEU A 200 -3.68 -0.07 6.63
C LEU A 200 -4.52 0.77 5.67
N MET A 201 -5.35 0.16 4.82
CA MET A 201 -6.15 0.93 3.87
C MET A 201 -7.24 1.77 4.54
N GLN A 202 -7.82 1.29 5.64
CA GLN A 202 -8.73 2.09 6.47
C GLN A 202 -8.01 3.28 7.14
N LEU A 203 -6.77 3.08 7.55
CA LEU A 203 -5.95 4.14 8.12
C LEU A 203 -5.54 5.17 7.06
N VAL A 204 -5.21 4.72 5.85
CA VAL A 204 -4.91 5.61 4.70
C VAL A 204 -6.10 6.53 4.42
N ASP A 205 -7.34 6.03 4.41
CA ASP A 205 -8.53 6.87 4.22
C ASP A 205 -8.62 7.97 5.28
N ARG A 206 -8.40 7.64 6.56
CA ARG A 206 -8.42 8.62 7.64
C ARG A 206 -7.30 9.65 7.54
N LEU A 207 -6.10 9.24 7.11
CA LEU A 207 -4.97 10.15 6.90
C LEU A 207 -5.15 11.04 5.67
N VAL A 208 -5.79 10.55 4.61
CA VAL A 208 -6.21 11.36 3.45
C VAL A 208 -7.18 12.45 3.89
N GLU A 209 -8.19 12.10 4.68
CA GLU A 209 -9.14 13.11 5.21
C GLU A 209 -8.44 14.12 6.15
N LEU A 210 -7.48 13.69 6.94
CA LEU A 210 -6.68 14.58 7.77
C LEU A 210 -5.85 15.55 6.90
N ALA A 211 -5.19 15.04 5.85
CA ALA A 211 -4.41 15.84 4.90
C ALA A 211 -5.29 16.89 4.20
N ARG A 212 -6.51 16.52 3.77
CA ARG A 212 -7.47 17.47 3.18
C ARG A 212 -7.84 18.62 4.12
N LYS A 213 -8.14 18.28 5.38
CA LYS A 213 -8.47 19.28 6.40
C LYS A 213 -7.29 20.22 6.68
N GLU A 214 -6.05 19.74 6.58
CA GLU A 214 -4.87 20.59 6.74
C GLU A 214 -4.61 21.51 5.54
N ARG A 215 -4.90 21.05 4.31
CA ARG A 215 -4.79 21.90 3.10
C ARG A 215 -5.85 22.99 3.03
N ALA A 216 -7.00 22.79 3.68
CA ALA A 216 -8.12 23.73 3.67
C ALA A 216 -7.96 24.89 4.68
N LYS A 217 -6.92 24.86 5.50
CA LYS A 217 -6.56 25.92 6.48
C LYS A 217 -5.57 26.90 5.89
#